data_3752f33cf8bd9cc5e6e3cd297b57671b
#
_entry.id   3752f33cf8bd9cc5e6e3cd297b57671b
#
_cell.length_a   1.000
_cell.length_b   1.000
_cell.length_c   1.000
_cell.angle_alpha   90.00
_cell.angle_beta   90.00
_cell.angle_gamma   90.00
#
_symmetry.space_group_name_H-M   'P 1'
#
loop_
_entity.id
_entity.type
_entity.pdbx_description
1 polymer ?
#
loop_
_entity_poly.entity_id
_entity_poly.type
_entity_poly.pdbx_seq_one_letter_code
_entity_poly.pdbx_strand_id
1 'polypeptide(L)'
;MAMMDSLHTVEMPKSFTDVLYLTNRGQMPAEIRRLLKQKKLSFIVIPIDQFPKIRERLDLLGTVIIDAQDPDTAQQQNLARIIESLEKENIGVILLTDRVEIPIRSFSLAPARSSFSMAGTVESVSTDDLWVRISLNLAYRKRSSRGSGLRVKPAVPTNQVKKICKSRLGEQLQMTGALVDSLAEQLRMAGLVQRDFLPTQLPNCDEVQWATIFLPAEWVSGDIYDIARLDEQHIGFYLADAVGHSMPAALLTIFVKQALVMRETLGNNYRIFSPAEVMKNLNVRMAAQKLSGYQFATCCYCLLNVKTLQLTYARAGHPYPVLIRPKTQPEQLEIRGSLLGVFEQADYDQRTIQLHRGDKLLLYSDGVESFVGGFDNLAGFHFAEEFCRIKDLPIIEMMDQFNARVQTQKVTPAEVDDITMVGLEVL
;
A
#
# COMPACT_ATOMS: atom_id res chain seq x y z
N MET A 1 -55.08 16.00 -13.21
CA MET A 1 -54.71 17.36 -13.66
C MET A 1 -54.32 18.16 -12.44
N ALA A 2 -53.20 18.79 -12.44
CA ALA A 2 -52.50 19.55 -11.38
C ALA A 2 -51.75 18.71 -10.31
N MET A 3 -50.50 18.56 -10.48
CA MET A 3 -49.38 19.21 -9.77
C MET A 3 -48.05 18.77 -10.41
N MET A 4 -47.70 19.40 -11.53
CA MET A 4 -46.32 19.60 -11.98
C MET A 4 -46.02 21.08 -11.70
N ASP A 5 -44.99 21.31 -10.96
CA ASP A 5 -44.06 22.45 -11.00
C ASP A 5 -43.57 22.81 -9.60
N SER A 6 -42.43 22.28 -9.29
CA SER A 6 -41.44 23.04 -8.52
C SER A 6 -40.04 22.68 -9.04
N LEU A 7 -39.71 23.25 -10.19
CA LEU A 7 -38.34 23.41 -10.64
C LEU A 7 -37.59 24.22 -9.59
N HIS A 8 -36.89 23.54 -8.70
CA HIS A 8 -35.94 24.20 -7.81
C HIS A 8 -34.83 24.81 -8.68
N THR A 9 -34.92 26.09 -8.90
CA THR A 9 -33.82 26.90 -9.41
C THR A 9 -32.63 26.70 -8.49
N VAL A 10 -31.54 26.12 -9.00
CA VAL A 10 -30.28 25.98 -8.27
C VAL A 10 -29.79 27.37 -7.94
N GLU A 11 -29.84 27.76 -6.67
CA GLU A 11 -29.21 29.01 -6.23
C GLU A 11 -27.69 28.86 -6.36
N MET A 12 -27.12 29.63 -7.28
CA MET A 12 -25.67 29.71 -7.47
C MET A 12 -25.02 30.34 -6.24
N PRO A 13 -23.84 29.84 -5.79
CA PRO A 13 -23.12 30.43 -4.67
C PRO A 13 -22.76 31.89 -5.00
N LYS A 14 -23.33 32.82 -4.25
CA LYS A 14 -23.05 34.28 -4.35
C LYS A 14 -21.85 34.69 -3.50
N SER A 15 -21.44 33.82 -2.56
CA SER A 15 -20.34 34.01 -1.64
C SER A 15 -19.68 32.65 -1.36
N PHE A 16 -18.53 32.67 -0.65
CA PHE A 16 -17.84 31.45 -0.24
C PHE A 16 -18.75 30.52 0.55
N THR A 17 -18.84 29.27 0.08
CA THR A 17 -19.65 28.20 0.68
C THR A 17 -18.71 27.12 1.23
N ASP A 18 -18.82 26.81 2.51
CA ASP A 18 -17.92 25.84 3.17
C ASP A 18 -18.10 24.42 2.61
N VAL A 19 -19.34 23.98 2.38
CA VAL A 19 -19.65 22.63 1.93
C VAL A 19 -20.64 22.64 0.76
N LEU A 20 -20.25 22.02 -0.35
CA LEU A 20 -21.17 21.64 -1.41
C LEU A 20 -21.54 20.17 -1.20
N TYR A 21 -22.84 19.87 -1.11
CA TYR A 21 -23.35 18.51 -1.04
C TYR A 21 -24.01 18.10 -2.35
N LEU A 22 -23.39 17.15 -3.05
CA LEU A 22 -23.92 16.56 -4.29
C LEU A 22 -24.60 15.25 -3.95
N THR A 23 -25.84 15.06 -4.43
CA THR A 23 -26.58 13.81 -4.15
C THR A 23 -27.43 13.37 -5.33
N ASN A 24 -27.58 12.05 -5.51
CA ASN A 24 -28.55 11.47 -6.43
C ASN A 24 -29.92 11.18 -5.75
N ARG A 25 -30.03 11.39 -4.44
CA ARG A 25 -31.27 11.14 -3.64
C ARG A 25 -32.17 12.36 -3.48
N GLY A 26 -31.77 13.50 -4.01
CA GLY A 26 -32.53 14.76 -3.94
C GLY A 26 -32.50 15.48 -2.58
N GLN A 27 -32.09 14.82 -1.49
CA GLN A 27 -32.06 15.40 -0.15
C GLN A 27 -30.81 14.99 0.63
N MET A 28 -30.25 15.93 1.42
CA MET A 28 -29.19 15.64 2.37
C MET A 28 -29.76 14.95 3.61
N PRO A 29 -29.14 13.89 4.13
CA PRO A 29 -29.53 13.23 5.38
C PRO A 29 -29.61 14.19 6.57
N ALA A 30 -30.59 13.96 7.45
CA ALA A 30 -30.86 14.85 8.58
C ALA A 30 -29.67 14.97 9.54
N GLU A 31 -28.92 13.90 9.72
CA GLU A 31 -27.72 13.85 10.59
C GLU A 31 -26.59 14.72 10.05
N ILE A 32 -26.28 14.62 8.76
CA ILE A 32 -25.26 15.47 8.12
C ILE A 32 -25.71 16.93 8.16
N ARG A 33 -26.97 17.22 7.89
CA ARG A 33 -27.53 18.57 7.99
C ARG A 33 -27.41 19.12 9.41
N ARG A 34 -27.68 18.29 10.43
CA ARG A 34 -27.54 18.68 11.85
C ARG A 34 -26.08 18.97 12.19
N LEU A 35 -25.14 18.12 11.76
CA LEU A 35 -23.70 18.30 11.94
C LEU A 35 -23.23 19.64 11.36
N LEU A 36 -23.53 19.92 10.09
CA LEU A 36 -23.11 21.16 9.42
C LEU A 36 -23.67 22.42 10.12
N LYS A 37 -24.93 22.37 10.56
CA LYS A 37 -25.55 23.45 11.34
C LYS A 37 -24.90 23.64 12.70
N GLN A 38 -24.62 22.57 13.44
CA GLN A 38 -23.92 22.66 14.75
C GLN A 38 -22.51 23.26 14.59
N LYS A 39 -21.82 22.93 13.52
CA LYS A 39 -20.49 23.46 13.23
C LYS A 39 -20.51 24.84 12.56
N LYS A 40 -21.70 25.42 12.36
CA LYS A 40 -21.92 26.76 11.76
C LYS A 40 -21.29 26.90 10.36
N LEU A 41 -21.33 25.82 9.56
CA LEU A 41 -20.84 25.81 8.19
C LEU A 41 -21.97 26.21 7.24
N SER A 42 -21.62 27.04 6.25
CA SER A 42 -22.47 27.31 5.08
C SER A 42 -22.46 26.11 4.14
N PHE A 43 -23.63 25.72 3.63
CA PHE A 43 -23.71 24.58 2.71
C PHE A 43 -24.83 24.78 1.67
N ILE A 44 -24.58 24.19 0.49
CA ILE A 44 -25.53 24.12 -0.61
C ILE A 44 -25.74 22.65 -0.96
N VAL A 45 -26.97 22.25 -1.25
CA VAL A 45 -27.32 20.89 -1.68
C VAL A 45 -27.84 20.94 -3.10
N ILE A 46 -27.22 20.17 -4.00
CA ILE A 46 -27.67 20.09 -5.39
C ILE A 46 -27.63 18.64 -5.89
N PRO A 47 -28.45 18.30 -6.89
CA PRO A 47 -28.35 17.04 -7.61
C PRO A 47 -27.01 16.93 -8.36
N ILE A 48 -26.47 15.69 -8.45
CA ILE A 48 -25.16 15.43 -9.10
C ILE A 48 -25.16 15.84 -10.58
N ASP A 49 -26.27 15.65 -11.28
CA ASP A 49 -26.44 16.03 -12.69
C ASP A 49 -26.38 17.55 -12.96
N GLN A 50 -26.58 18.34 -11.90
CA GLN A 50 -26.52 19.80 -12.00
C GLN A 50 -25.14 20.39 -11.68
N PHE A 51 -24.16 19.57 -11.35
CA PHE A 51 -22.78 20.02 -11.11
C PHE A 51 -22.19 20.87 -12.25
N PRO A 52 -22.43 20.58 -13.56
CA PRO A 52 -21.92 21.43 -14.63
C PRO A 52 -22.28 22.91 -14.51
N LYS A 53 -23.44 23.24 -13.91
CA LYS A 53 -23.91 24.62 -13.74
C LYS A 53 -23.07 25.44 -12.76
N ILE A 54 -22.37 24.78 -11.83
CA ILE A 54 -21.56 25.48 -10.81
C ILE A 54 -20.05 25.38 -11.11
N ARG A 55 -19.67 24.74 -12.19
CA ARG A 55 -18.26 24.52 -12.55
C ARG A 55 -17.46 25.83 -12.68
N GLU A 56 -18.10 26.93 -13.06
CA GLU A 56 -17.46 28.25 -13.19
C GLU A 56 -17.24 28.96 -11.83
N ARG A 57 -17.75 28.41 -10.74
CA ARG A 57 -17.70 28.98 -9.38
C ARG A 57 -17.04 28.07 -8.36
N LEU A 58 -16.17 27.17 -8.81
CA LEU A 58 -15.45 26.24 -7.93
C LEU A 58 -14.49 26.96 -6.95
N ASP A 59 -14.03 28.15 -7.33
CA ASP A 59 -13.23 29.04 -6.49
C ASP A 59 -13.92 29.44 -5.18
N LEU A 60 -15.27 29.48 -5.17
CA LEU A 60 -16.09 29.82 -4.02
C LEU A 60 -16.42 28.63 -3.10
N LEU A 61 -15.91 27.42 -3.39
CA LEU A 61 -16.20 26.21 -2.61
C LEU A 61 -15.06 25.85 -1.67
N GLY A 62 -15.41 25.44 -0.46
CA GLY A 62 -14.47 24.93 0.56
C GLY A 62 -14.16 23.46 0.40
N THR A 63 -15.19 22.62 0.45
CA THR A 63 -15.10 21.16 0.23
C THR A 63 -16.38 20.64 -0.43
N VAL A 64 -16.29 19.45 -1.04
CA VAL A 64 -17.44 18.82 -1.70
C VAL A 64 -17.68 17.44 -1.07
N ILE A 65 -18.92 17.18 -0.70
CA ILE A 65 -19.39 15.85 -0.30
C ILE A 65 -20.25 15.32 -1.44
N ILE A 66 -19.91 14.16 -1.96
CA ILE A 66 -20.65 13.47 -3.01
C ILE A 66 -21.32 12.24 -2.39
N ASP A 67 -22.64 12.24 -2.32
CA ASP A 67 -23.47 11.14 -1.87
C ASP A 67 -24.06 10.44 -3.11
N ALA A 68 -23.40 9.37 -3.55
CA ALA A 68 -23.75 8.60 -4.71
C ALA A 68 -24.03 7.14 -4.30
N GLN A 69 -25.25 6.85 -3.96
CA GLN A 69 -25.70 5.51 -3.59
C GLN A 69 -26.11 4.77 -4.86
N ASP A 70 -25.63 3.52 -5.00
CA ASP A 70 -25.91 2.60 -6.10
C ASP A 70 -25.81 3.23 -7.51
N PRO A 71 -24.68 3.89 -7.86
CA PRO A 71 -24.55 4.58 -9.14
C PRO A 71 -24.44 3.56 -10.28
N ASP A 72 -25.20 3.77 -11.35
CA ASP A 72 -25.04 3.00 -12.59
C ASP A 72 -23.72 3.36 -13.31
N THR A 73 -23.39 2.62 -14.38
CA THR A 73 -22.11 2.81 -15.12
C THR A 73 -21.97 4.21 -15.71
N ALA A 74 -23.04 4.84 -16.16
CA ALA A 74 -23.02 6.19 -16.73
C ALA A 74 -22.80 7.23 -15.62
N GLN A 75 -23.42 7.04 -14.47
CA GLN A 75 -23.24 7.87 -13.28
C GLN A 75 -21.81 7.74 -12.74
N GLN A 76 -21.23 6.55 -12.72
CA GLN A 76 -19.83 6.33 -12.31
C GLN A 76 -18.84 7.12 -13.20
N GLN A 77 -19.04 7.12 -14.53
CA GLN A 77 -18.22 7.90 -15.44
C GLN A 77 -18.37 9.42 -15.22
N ASN A 78 -19.59 9.87 -14.92
CA ASN A 78 -19.84 11.27 -14.60
C ASN A 78 -19.19 11.68 -13.27
N LEU A 79 -19.27 10.84 -12.25
CA LEU A 79 -18.62 11.05 -10.96
C LEU A 79 -17.09 11.18 -11.10
N ALA A 80 -16.46 10.32 -11.89
CA ALA A 80 -15.02 10.40 -12.15
C ALA A 80 -14.63 11.76 -12.78
N ARG A 81 -15.41 12.27 -13.74
CA ARG A 81 -15.18 13.60 -14.36
C ARG A 81 -15.39 14.75 -13.37
N ILE A 82 -16.37 14.64 -12.48
CA ILE A 82 -16.62 15.63 -11.42
C ILE A 82 -15.43 15.68 -10.47
N ILE A 83 -14.98 14.53 -9.98
CA ILE A 83 -13.84 14.42 -9.07
C ILE A 83 -12.59 15.00 -9.71
N GLU A 84 -12.27 14.61 -10.94
CA GLU A 84 -11.12 15.16 -11.69
C GLU A 84 -11.18 16.70 -11.82
N SER A 85 -12.36 17.24 -12.06
CA SER A 85 -12.55 18.70 -12.16
C SER A 85 -12.31 19.41 -10.82
N LEU A 86 -12.75 18.81 -9.71
CA LEU A 86 -12.55 19.34 -8.35
C LEU A 86 -11.10 19.25 -7.90
N GLU A 87 -10.42 18.16 -8.24
CA GLU A 87 -8.99 17.96 -7.95
C GLU A 87 -8.12 18.99 -8.69
N LYS A 88 -8.42 19.32 -9.95
CA LYS A 88 -7.71 20.37 -10.70
C LYS A 88 -7.77 21.73 -10.01
N GLU A 89 -8.85 22.00 -9.32
CA GLU A 89 -9.05 23.24 -8.54
C GLU A 89 -8.61 23.12 -7.08
N ASN A 90 -7.94 22.03 -6.70
CA ASN A 90 -7.51 21.74 -5.33
C ASN A 90 -8.65 21.77 -4.29
N ILE A 91 -9.82 21.28 -4.64
CA ILE A 91 -10.97 21.16 -3.77
C ILE A 91 -11.02 19.74 -3.21
N GLY A 92 -11.00 19.59 -1.88
CA GLY A 92 -11.11 18.30 -1.23
C GLY A 92 -12.50 17.69 -1.41
N VAL A 93 -12.55 16.41 -1.79
CA VAL A 93 -13.77 15.65 -2.04
C VAL A 93 -13.93 14.55 -0.99
N ILE A 94 -15.16 14.38 -0.49
CA ILE A 94 -15.57 13.25 0.37
C ILE A 94 -16.64 12.50 -0.40
N LEU A 95 -16.36 11.25 -0.76
CA LEU A 95 -17.29 10.39 -1.50
C LEU A 95 -17.95 9.41 -0.53
N LEU A 96 -19.30 9.45 -0.47
CA LEU A 96 -20.15 8.51 0.24
C LEU A 96 -20.81 7.58 -0.78
N THR A 97 -20.49 6.29 -0.75
CA THR A 97 -21.02 5.30 -1.70
C THR A 97 -21.10 3.94 -1.02
N ASP A 98 -22.08 3.14 -1.42
CA ASP A 98 -22.26 1.76 -1.01
C ASP A 98 -21.50 0.74 -1.88
N ARG A 99 -20.93 1.18 -3.01
CA ARG A 99 -20.11 0.36 -3.91
C ARG A 99 -18.66 0.80 -3.92
N VAL A 100 -17.77 -0.16 -3.67
CA VAL A 100 -16.30 0.03 -3.64
C VAL A 100 -15.67 0.09 -5.04
N GLU A 101 -16.39 -0.31 -6.10
CA GLU A 101 -15.86 -0.49 -7.45
C GLU A 101 -16.01 0.72 -8.38
N ILE A 102 -15.75 1.93 -7.91
CA ILE A 102 -15.51 3.04 -8.84
C ILE A 102 -14.02 2.98 -9.21
N PRO A 103 -13.67 2.71 -10.48
CA PRO A 103 -12.28 2.71 -10.91
C PRO A 103 -11.77 4.15 -10.95
N ILE A 104 -11.46 4.70 -9.79
CA ILE A 104 -10.76 5.97 -9.66
C ILE A 104 -9.28 5.64 -9.84
N ARG A 105 -8.76 5.94 -11.01
CA ARG A 105 -7.32 5.85 -11.27
C ARG A 105 -6.61 6.75 -10.25
N SER A 106 -5.80 6.11 -9.41
CA SER A 106 -4.86 6.72 -8.47
C SER A 106 -5.45 7.68 -7.43
N PHE A 107 -5.82 7.14 -6.27
CA PHE A 107 -5.70 7.90 -5.03
C PHE A 107 -4.21 8.03 -4.71
N SER A 108 -3.57 9.03 -5.29
CA SER A 108 -2.24 9.42 -4.85
C SER A 108 -2.36 10.00 -3.45
N LEU A 109 -1.83 9.32 -2.46
CA LEU A 109 -1.59 9.82 -1.10
C LEU A 109 -0.46 10.86 -1.07
N ALA A 110 -0.38 11.73 -2.08
CA ALA A 110 0.48 12.90 -1.99
C ALA A 110 -0.12 13.85 -0.96
N PRO A 111 0.69 14.41 -0.03
CA PRO A 111 0.21 15.32 1.02
C PRO A 111 -0.42 16.62 0.51
N ALA A 112 -0.54 16.79 -0.79
CA ALA A 112 -1.14 17.95 -1.46
C ALA A 112 -2.53 17.71 -2.09
N ARG A 113 -3.07 16.47 -2.08
CA ARG A 113 -4.36 16.15 -2.73
C ARG A 113 -5.19 15.24 -1.84
N SER A 114 -5.99 15.86 -0.97
CA SER A 114 -6.87 15.14 -0.04
C SER A 114 -8.23 14.84 -0.67
N SER A 115 -8.32 13.81 -1.51
CA SER A 115 -9.60 13.18 -1.87
C SER A 115 -9.77 11.94 -1.01
N PHE A 116 -10.82 11.89 -0.18
CA PHE A 116 -11.11 10.76 0.69
C PHE A 116 -12.32 10.01 0.16
N SER A 117 -12.16 8.71 -0.12
CA SER A 117 -13.29 7.80 -0.33
C SER A 117 -13.67 7.15 0.99
N MET A 118 -14.95 7.15 1.31
CA MET A 118 -15.51 6.35 2.39
C MET A 118 -16.40 5.28 1.76
N ALA A 119 -15.98 4.02 1.85
CA ALA A 119 -16.87 2.91 1.57
C ALA A 119 -17.82 2.74 2.74
N GLY A 120 -19.10 2.97 2.51
CA GLY A 120 -20.16 2.81 3.51
C GLY A 120 -21.41 3.58 3.13
N THR A 121 -22.57 3.09 3.55
CA THR A 121 -23.83 3.84 3.44
C THR A 121 -23.78 5.06 4.35
N VAL A 122 -24.54 6.10 4.04
CA VAL A 122 -24.67 7.31 4.90
C VAL A 122 -25.04 6.94 6.35
N GLU A 123 -25.73 5.82 6.54
CA GLU A 123 -26.13 5.29 7.84
C GLU A 123 -24.98 4.65 8.63
N SER A 124 -23.92 4.25 7.97
CA SER A 124 -22.74 3.59 8.59
C SER A 124 -21.58 4.56 8.87
N VAL A 125 -21.62 5.78 8.36
CA VAL A 125 -20.55 6.78 8.53
C VAL A 125 -20.74 7.54 9.83
N SER A 126 -19.78 7.43 10.74
CA SER A 126 -19.75 8.23 11.98
C SER A 126 -19.74 9.74 11.66
N THR A 127 -20.61 10.51 12.33
CA THR A 127 -20.64 11.97 12.20
C THR A 127 -19.33 12.62 12.64
N ASP A 128 -18.59 11.99 13.54
CA ASP A 128 -17.28 12.47 14.00
C ASP A 128 -16.20 12.29 12.93
N ASP A 129 -16.17 11.14 12.25
CA ASP A 129 -15.25 10.91 11.13
C ASP A 129 -15.53 11.86 9.97
N LEU A 130 -16.80 12.05 9.65
CA LEU A 130 -17.19 13.00 8.61
C LEU A 130 -16.76 14.43 8.97
N TRP A 131 -16.91 14.82 10.23
CA TRP A 131 -16.46 16.13 10.72
C TRP A 131 -14.95 16.32 10.59
N VAL A 132 -14.16 15.32 10.98
CA VAL A 132 -12.68 15.37 10.84
C VAL A 132 -12.29 15.63 9.40
N ARG A 133 -12.87 14.90 8.44
CA ARG A 133 -12.57 15.04 7.01
C ARG A 133 -12.98 16.39 6.44
N ILE A 134 -14.17 16.89 6.78
CA ILE A 134 -14.61 18.23 6.39
C ILE A 134 -13.64 19.29 6.92
N SER A 135 -13.27 19.19 8.18
CA SER A 135 -12.39 20.19 8.82
C SER A 135 -10.99 20.21 8.22
N LEU A 136 -10.43 19.05 7.85
CA LEU A 136 -9.15 18.94 7.16
C LEU A 136 -9.21 19.59 5.77
N ASN A 137 -10.23 19.27 4.98
CA ASN A 137 -10.39 19.85 3.64
C ASN A 137 -10.53 21.38 3.70
N LEU A 138 -11.34 21.91 4.63
CA LEU A 138 -11.50 23.35 4.81
C LEU A 138 -10.22 24.04 5.28
N ALA A 139 -9.44 23.40 6.15
CA ALA A 139 -8.15 23.91 6.61
C ALA A 139 -7.13 23.97 5.46
N TYR A 140 -7.11 22.94 4.61
CA TYR A 140 -6.25 22.88 3.42
C TYR A 140 -6.62 23.98 2.41
N ARG A 141 -7.90 24.13 2.07
CA ARG A 141 -8.38 25.15 1.13
C ARG A 141 -8.03 26.57 1.57
N LYS A 142 -8.16 26.87 2.86
CA LYS A 142 -7.78 28.17 3.45
C LYS A 142 -6.27 28.47 3.36
N ARG A 143 -5.41 27.46 3.29
CA ARG A 143 -3.96 27.65 3.08
C ARG A 143 -3.64 27.90 1.61
N SER A 144 -4.30 27.19 0.70
CA SER A 144 -4.09 27.32 -0.74
C SER A 144 -4.56 28.70 -1.28
N SER A 145 -5.65 29.25 -0.75
CA SER A 145 -6.18 30.56 -1.18
C SER A 145 -5.40 31.77 -0.64
N ARG A 146 -4.48 31.58 0.31
CA ARG A 146 -3.61 32.68 0.81
C ARG A 146 -2.50 33.08 -0.16
N GLY A 147 -2.24 32.29 -1.21
CA GLY A 147 -1.28 32.60 -2.28
C GLY A 147 -1.83 33.48 -3.41
N SER A 148 -3.15 33.60 -3.57
CA SER A 148 -3.80 34.45 -4.57
C SER A 148 -4.47 35.64 -3.87
N GLY A 149 -3.97 36.81 -4.14
CA GLY A 149 -4.21 38.09 -3.45
C GLY A 149 -5.65 38.65 -3.40
N LEU A 150 -6.65 37.88 -3.05
CA LEU A 150 -8.02 38.39 -2.81
C LEU A 150 -8.21 38.71 -1.32
N ARG A 151 -8.08 40.00 -1.00
CA ARG A 151 -8.45 40.56 0.30
C ARG A 151 -9.98 40.60 0.47
N VAL A 152 -10.54 39.63 1.19
CA VAL A 152 -11.90 39.77 1.73
C VAL A 152 -11.83 40.54 3.06
N LYS A 153 -12.45 41.69 3.14
CA LYS A 153 -12.57 42.46 4.40
C LYS A 153 -13.55 41.75 5.35
N PRO A 154 -13.19 41.44 6.59
CA PRO A 154 -14.12 40.88 7.56
C PRO A 154 -14.93 41.98 8.24
N ALA A 155 -16.24 41.82 8.23
CA ALA A 155 -17.18 42.64 9.03
C ALA A 155 -17.44 41.96 10.37
N VAL A 156 -16.59 42.15 11.38
CA VAL A 156 -16.85 42.06 12.85
C VAL A 156 -15.56 42.43 13.61
N PRO A 157 -15.59 43.14 14.76
CA PRO A 157 -14.39 43.64 15.44
C PRO A 157 -13.57 42.52 16.12
N THR A 158 -12.30 42.55 15.84
CA THR A 158 -11.42 41.38 15.62
C THR A 158 -10.59 40.92 16.83
N ASN A 159 -10.66 41.54 17.99
CA ASN A 159 -9.66 41.28 19.06
C ASN A 159 -10.01 40.18 20.06
N GLN A 160 -11.29 39.90 20.33
CA GLN A 160 -11.68 38.82 21.24
C GLN A 160 -11.87 37.47 20.51
N VAL A 161 -12.41 37.48 19.30
CA VAL A 161 -12.58 36.27 18.48
C VAL A 161 -11.24 35.71 18.03
N LYS A 162 -10.25 36.56 17.71
CA LYS A 162 -8.88 36.14 17.38
C LYS A 162 -8.15 35.41 18.52
N LYS A 163 -8.42 35.76 19.77
CA LYS A 163 -7.73 35.12 20.91
C LYS A 163 -8.30 33.74 21.20
N ILE A 164 -9.63 33.58 21.10
CA ILE A 164 -10.32 32.30 21.34
C ILE A 164 -10.12 31.33 20.17
N CYS A 165 -10.17 31.81 18.92
CA CYS A 165 -9.87 30.97 17.77
C CYS A 165 -8.38 30.56 17.66
N LYS A 166 -7.44 31.44 18.05
CA LYS A 166 -6.03 31.08 18.09
C LYS A 166 -5.70 30.05 19.15
N SER A 167 -6.29 30.10 20.34
CA SER A 167 -6.03 29.12 21.39
C SER A 167 -6.64 27.75 21.03
N ARG A 168 -7.91 27.69 20.63
CA ARG A 168 -8.56 26.42 20.26
C ARG A 168 -8.00 25.79 18.99
N LEU A 169 -7.69 26.58 17.95
CA LEU A 169 -7.05 26.08 16.76
C LEU A 169 -5.60 25.65 17.04
N GLY A 170 -4.89 26.37 17.91
CA GLY A 170 -3.57 25.99 18.38
C GLY A 170 -3.59 24.70 19.20
N GLU A 171 -4.54 24.54 20.11
CA GLU A 171 -4.74 23.34 20.92
C GLU A 171 -5.14 22.14 20.03
N GLN A 172 -6.05 22.31 19.07
CA GLN A 172 -6.43 21.26 18.14
C GLN A 172 -5.28 20.86 17.19
N LEU A 173 -4.49 21.83 16.71
CA LEU A 173 -3.30 21.54 15.90
C LEU A 173 -2.21 20.83 16.72
N GLN A 174 -2.03 21.19 17.99
CA GLN A 174 -1.13 20.50 18.89
C GLN A 174 -1.62 19.08 19.22
N MET A 175 -2.92 18.90 19.51
CA MET A 175 -3.49 17.57 19.75
C MET A 175 -3.42 16.67 18.50
N THR A 176 -3.69 17.21 17.31
CA THR A 176 -3.57 16.45 16.06
C THR A 176 -2.12 16.12 15.76
N GLY A 177 -1.19 17.07 15.97
CA GLY A 177 0.25 16.84 15.87
C GLY A 177 0.71 15.75 16.82
N ALA A 178 0.35 15.83 18.09
CA ALA A 178 0.71 14.84 19.10
C ALA A 178 0.11 13.44 18.80
N LEU A 179 -1.09 13.38 18.23
CA LEU A 179 -1.69 12.11 17.80
C LEU A 179 -0.94 11.49 16.62
N VAL A 180 -0.59 12.30 15.61
CA VAL A 180 0.21 11.87 14.46
C VAL A 180 1.59 11.40 14.90
N ASP A 181 2.25 12.14 15.78
CA ASP A 181 3.55 11.78 16.33
C ASP A 181 3.47 10.48 17.15
N SER A 182 2.42 10.31 17.95
CA SER A 182 2.18 9.07 18.71
C SER A 182 1.93 7.88 17.80
N LEU A 183 1.15 8.05 16.72
CA LEU A 183 0.90 6.97 15.75
C LEU A 183 2.17 6.61 14.97
N ALA A 184 2.95 7.60 14.55
CA ALA A 184 4.22 7.39 13.87
C ALA A 184 5.20 6.61 14.78
N GLU A 185 5.26 6.96 16.07
CA GLU A 185 6.09 6.23 17.04
C GLU A 185 5.62 4.80 17.26
N GLN A 186 4.31 4.55 17.33
CA GLN A 186 3.77 3.18 17.41
C GLN A 186 4.11 2.36 16.18
N LEU A 187 4.01 2.93 14.98
CA LEU A 187 4.41 2.26 13.73
C LEU A 187 5.91 1.99 13.71
N ARG A 188 6.72 2.95 14.14
CA ARG A 188 8.17 2.78 14.27
C ARG A 188 8.53 1.64 15.21
N MET A 189 7.86 1.55 16.37
CA MET A 189 8.06 0.47 17.31
C MET A 189 7.62 -0.89 16.75
N ALA A 190 6.49 -0.94 16.00
CA ALA A 190 6.06 -2.14 15.31
C ALA A 190 7.09 -2.60 14.26
N GLY A 191 7.70 -1.67 13.51
CA GLY A 191 8.76 -1.98 12.57
C GLY A 191 10.03 -2.54 13.23
N LEU A 192 10.38 -2.05 14.42
CA LEU A 192 11.48 -2.64 15.20
C LEU A 192 11.17 -4.07 15.61
N VAL A 193 9.95 -4.32 16.13
CA VAL A 193 9.50 -5.68 16.47
C VAL A 193 9.51 -6.59 15.25
N GLN A 194 9.07 -6.10 14.07
CA GLN A 194 9.11 -6.89 12.84
C GLN A 194 10.55 -7.26 12.46
N ARG A 195 11.49 -6.34 12.61
CA ARG A 195 12.92 -6.61 12.35
C ARG A 195 13.51 -7.65 13.28
N ASP A 196 13.04 -7.74 14.53
CA ASP A 196 13.47 -8.76 15.49
C ASP A 196 13.07 -10.19 15.07
N PHE A 197 12.10 -10.32 14.13
CA PHE A 197 11.76 -11.60 13.52
C PHE A 197 12.69 -12.00 12.36
N LEU A 198 13.50 -11.09 11.84
CA LEU A 198 14.46 -11.42 10.78
C LEU A 198 15.68 -12.17 11.39
N PRO A 199 16.40 -12.97 10.58
CA PRO A 199 17.56 -13.68 11.08
C PRO A 199 18.67 -12.70 11.52
N THR A 200 19.09 -12.82 12.79
CA THR A 200 20.17 -11.99 13.36
C THR A 200 21.55 -12.43 12.91
N GLN A 201 21.68 -13.70 12.51
CA GLN A 201 22.92 -14.27 11.99
C GLN A 201 22.61 -15.11 10.77
N LEU A 202 23.34 -14.85 9.69
CA LEU A 202 23.24 -15.64 8.47
C LEU A 202 24.08 -16.91 8.61
N PRO A 203 23.59 -18.08 8.13
CA PRO A 203 24.29 -19.36 8.29
C PRO A 203 25.41 -19.52 7.24
N ASN A 204 26.35 -18.56 7.22
CA ASN A 204 27.56 -18.65 6.40
C ASN A 204 28.37 -19.89 6.81
N CYS A 205 29.00 -20.51 5.83
CA CYS A 205 29.91 -21.65 6.01
C CYS A 205 30.98 -21.66 4.89
N ASP A 206 31.85 -22.65 4.94
CA ASP A 206 32.94 -22.76 3.94
C ASP A 206 32.41 -22.97 2.52
N GLU A 207 31.20 -23.50 2.37
CA GLU A 207 30.59 -23.81 1.08
C GLU A 207 29.75 -22.65 0.51
N VAL A 208 29.18 -21.77 1.39
CA VAL A 208 28.24 -20.75 0.94
C VAL A 208 28.33 -19.46 1.75
N GLN A 209 28.15 -18.35 1.08
CA GLN A 209 28.03 -17.00 1.64
C GLN A 209 26.68 -16.38 1.35
N TRP A 210 26.12 -15.69 2.36
CA TRP A 210 24.82 -15.02 2.29
C TRP A 210 24.99 -13.52 2.39
N ALA A 211 24.13 -12.80 1.69
CA ALA A 211 23.94 -11.36 1.85
C ALA A 211 22.46 -11.03 1.70
N THR A 212 21.97 -10.05 2.48
CA THR A 212 20.55 -9.67 2.47
C THR A 212 20.38 -8.17 2.49
N ILE A 213 19.30 -7.72 1.89
CA ILE A 213 18.82 -6.33 1.97
C ILE A 213 17.36 -6.38 2.43
N PHE A 214 17.01 -5.50 3.38
CA PHE A 214 15.65 -5.31 3.86
C PHE A 214 15.40 -3.84 4.13
N LEU A 215 14.68 -3.19 3.24
CA LEU A 215 14.39 -1.75 3.26
C LEU A 215 12.88 -1.55 3.14
N PRO A 216 12.17 -1.45 4.26
CA PRO A 216 10.74 -1.14 4.26
C PRO A 216 10.46 0.21 3.60
N ALA A 217 9.40 0.29 2.79
CA ALA A 217 8.91 1.54 2.19
C ALA A 217 8.41 2.52 3.25
N GLU A 218 7.82 2.00 4.32
CA GLU A 218 7.33 2.74 5.48
C GLU A 218 8.04 2.30 6.77
N TRP A 219 7.36 2.39 7.90
CA TRP A 219 7.87 1.93 9.20
C TRP A 219 7.85 0.41 9.34
N VAL A 220 6.88 -0.24 8.71
CA VAL A 220 6.67 -1.70 8.67
C VAL A 220 6.69 -2.15 7.22
N SER A 221 6.93 -3.44 6.97
CA SER A 221 7.06 -4.01 5.64
C SER A 221 6.01 -5.09 5.38
N GLY A 222 5.51 -5.17 4.13
CA GLY A 222 4.81 -6.33 3.59
C GLY A 222 5.73 -7.52 3.29
N ASP A 223 7.04 -7.30 3.26
CA ASP A 223 8.03 -8.34 3.04
C ASP A 223 8.48 -9.03 4.34
N ILE A 224 8.85 -10.30 4.23
CA ILE A 224 9.57 -11.05 5.27
C ILE A 224 10.45 -12.13 4.64
N TYR A 225 11.61 -12.36 5.23
CA TYR A 225 12.50 -13.46 4.84
C TYR A 225 13.05 -14.20 6.03
N ASP A 226 13.52 -15.42 5.79
CA ASP A 226 14.30 -16.18 6.76
C ASP A 226 15.34 -17.05 6.06
N ILE A 227 16.42 -17.33 6.78
CA ILE A 227 17.50 -18.24 6.38
C ILE A 227 17.88 -19.05 7.59
N ALA A 228 17.48 -20.31 7.62
CA ALA A 228 17.64 -21.16 8.80
C ALA A 228 18.42 -22.45 8.47
N ARG A 229 19.42 -22.75 9.30
CA ARG A 229 20.08 -24.06 9.26
C ARG A 229 19.15 -25.08 9.89
N LEU A 230 18.76 -26.09 9.11
CA LEU A 230 17.80 -27.13 9.52
C LEU A 230 18.49 -28.33 10.15
N ASP A 231 19.68 -28.67 9.65
CA ASP A 231 20.61 -29.69 10.17
C ASP A 231 22.05 -29.42 9.68
N GLU A 232 22.95 -30.38 9.80
CA GLU A 232 24.35 -30.25 9.39
C GLU A 232 24.53 -30.04 7.88
N GLN A 233 23.54 -30.42 7.07
CA GLN A 233 23.63 -30.40 5.62
C GLN A 233 22.62 -29.47 4.95
N HIS A 234 21.53 -29.14 5.62
CA HIS A 234 20.42 -28.44 4.99
C HIS A 234 20.21 -27.03 5.54
N ILE A 235 20.07 -26.08 4.64
CA ILE A 235 19.65 -24.70 4.90
C ILE A 235 18.34 -24.46 4.17
N GLY A 236 17.28 -24.10 4.91
CA GLY A 236 16.03 -23.63 4.33
C GLY A 236 15.99 -22.10 4.34
N PHE A 237 15.54 -21.51 3.26
CA PHE A 237 15.39 -20.06 3.17
C PHE A 237 14.23 -19.67 2.28
N TYR A 238 13.65 -18.50 2.57
CA TYR A 238 12.54 -17.97 1.78
C TYR A 238 12.51 -16.45 1.80
N LEU A 239 11.79 -15.93 0.84
CA LEU A 239 11.29 -14.56 0.80
C LEU A 239 9.79 -14.64 0.53
N ALA A 240 9.01 -13.92 1.32
CA ALA A 240 7.57 -13.80 1.15
C ALA A 240 7.18 -12.32 1.19
N ASP A 241 6.16 -11.98 0.43
CA ASP A 241 5.59 -10.66 0.33
C ASP A 241 4.07 -10.76 0.46
N ALA A 242 3.52 -10.02 1.40
CA ALA A 242 2.09 -9.92 1.70
C ALA A 242 1.48 -8.74 0.95
N VAL A 243 0.27 -8.91 0.45
CA VAL A 243 -0.43 -7.85 -0.30
C VAL A 243 -0.42 -6.51 0.44
N GLY A 244 0.23 -5.48 -0.14
CA GLY A 244 0.34 -4.11 0.37
C GLY A 244 1.48 -3.90 1.37
N HIS A 245 1.80 -2.64 1.64
CA HIS A 245 2.91 -2.17 2.48
C HIS A 245 2.44 -1.55 3.81
N SER A 246 1.27 -1.94 4.33
CA SER A 246 0.65 -1.35 5.51
C SER A 246 0.76 -2.27 6.74
N MET A 247 0.30 -1.79 7.92
CA MET A 247 0.26 -2.57 9.15
C MET A 247 -0.44 -3.95 9.00
N PRO A 248 -1.58 -4.10 8.28
CA PRO A 248 -2.15 -5.42 8.01
C PRO A 248 -1.21 -6.37 7.26
N ALA A 249 -0.47 -5.89 6.26
CA ALA A 249 0.53 -6.67 5.54
C ALA A 249 1.66 -7.12 6.47
N ALA A 250 2.18 -6.21 7.30
CA ALA A 250 3.21 -6.53 8.30
C ALA A 250 2.75 -7.59 9.31
N LEU A 251 1.50 -7.56 9.75
CA LEU A 251 0.95 -8.62 10.62
C LEU A 251 0.83 -9.96 9.88
N LEU A 252 0.47 -9.91 8.58
CA LEU A 252 0.41 -11.11 7.75
C LEU A 252 1.81 -11.72 7.55
N THR A 253 2.85 -10.91 7.39
CA THR A 253 4.23 -11.41 7.28
C THR A 253 4.70 -12.12 8.54
N ILE A 254 4.36 -11.61 9.73
CA ILE A 254 4.64 -12.30 10.99
C ILE A 254 3.90 -13.63 11.08
N PHE A 255 2.62 -13.66 10.64
CA PHE A 255 1.88 -14.92 10.54
C PHE A 255 2.58 -15.90 9.59
N VAL A 256 2.99 -15.45 8.40
CA VAL A 256 3.74 -16.29 7.43
C VAL A 256 4.99 -16.86 8.07
N LYS A 257 5.79 -16.05 8.75
CA LYS A 257 7.00 -16.49 9.46
C LYS A 257 6.71 -17.59 10.49
N GLN A 258 5.63 -17.48 11.25
CA GLN A 258 5.26 -18.47 12.27
C GLN A 258 4.59 -19.72 11.68
N ALA A 259 3.88 -19.56 10.59
CA ALA A 259 3.15 -20.64 9.93
C ALA A 259 4.00 -21.48 8.98
N LEU A 260 5.12 -20.92 8.47
CA LEU A 260 6.03 -21.61 7.56
C LEU A 260 6.94 -22.56 8.35
N VAL A 261 6.65 -23.87 8.24
CA VAL A 261 7.39 -24.92 8.94
C VAL A 261 8.28 -25.65 7.94
N MET A 262 9.59 -25.48 8.10
CA MET A 262 10.60 -26.13 7.28
C MET A 262 10.99 -27.51 7.80
N ARG A 263 10.95 -27.69 9.13
CA ARG A 263 11.35 -28.90 9.84
C ARG A 263 10.41 -29.19 11.00
N GLU A 264 10.05 -30.44 11.18
CA GLU A 264 9.28 -30.94 12.33
C GLU A 264 10.14 -31.93 13.12
N THR A 265 10.12 -31.80 14.45
CA THR A 265 10.83 -32.69 15.36
C THR A 265 9.84 -33.62 16.08
N LEU A 266 10.03 -34.91 15.96
CA LEU A 266 9.19 -35.95 16.53
C LEU A 266 10.04 -36.82 17.47
N GLY A 267 10.09 -36.48 18.75
CA GLY A 267 10.96 -37.14 19.70
C GLY A 267 12.45 -36.98 19.33
N ASN A 268 13.15 -38.08 19.11
CA ASN A 268 14.57 -38.08 18.71
C ASN A 268 14.79 -38.02 17.20
N ASN A 269 13.72 -38.01 16.43
CA ASN A 269 13.77 -37.93 14.98
C ASN A 269 13.28 -36.55 14.49
N TYR A 270 13.69 -36.16 13.30
CA TYR A 270 13.15 -34.99 12.64
C TYR A 270 12.89 -35.27 11.16
N ARG A 271 12.01 -34.46 10.60
CA ARG A 271 11.70 -34.46 9.18
C ARG A 271 11.88 -33.06 8.63
N ILE A 272 12.63 -32.94 7.54
CA ILE A 272 12.69 -31.72 6.73
C ILE A 272 11.64 -31.87 5.62
N PHE A 273 10.77 -30.87 5.50
CA PHE A 273 9.75 -30.84 4.47
C PHE A 273 10.37 -30.39 3.13
N SER A 274 9.93 -31.00 2.06
CA SER A 274 10.28 -30.54 0.71
C SER A 274 9.65 -29.17 0.42
N PRO A 275 10.20 -28.38 -0.50
CA PRO A 275 9.66 -27.05 -0.81
C PRO A 275 8.18 -27.04 -1.21
N ALA A 276 7.73 -28.00 -2.00
CA ALA A 276 6.31 -28.13 -2.34
C ALA A 276 5.43 -28.41 -1.12
N GLU A 277 5.89 -29.25 -0.18
CA GLU A 277 5.17 -29.53 1.07
C GLU A 277 5.12 -28.29 1.97
N VAL A 278 6.21 -27.54 2.08
CA VAL A 278 6.25 -26.27 2.86
C VAL A 278 5.22 -25.28 2.32
N MET A 279 5.19 -25.07 1.00
CA MET A 279 4.21 -24.15 0.37
C MET A 279 2.77 -24.64 0.56
N LYS A 280 2.52 -25.92 0.36
CA LYS A 280 1.18 -26.53 0.55
C LYS A 280 0.70 -26.39 2.00
N ASN A 281 1.55 -26.70 2.97
CA ASN A 281 1.24 -26.59 4.39
C ASN A 281 0.97 -25.13 4.81
N LEU A 282 1.78 -24.18 4.31
CA LEU A 282 1.57 -22.77 4.56
C LEU A 282 0.24 -22.29 3.99
N ASN A 283 -0.06 -22.66 2.74
CA ASN A 283 -1.33 -22.31 2.08
C ASN A 283 -2.55 -22.82 2.87
N VAL A 284 -2.54 -24.08 3.30
CA VAL A 284 -3.61 -24.66 4.13
C VAL A 284 -3.79 -23.88 5.43
N ARG A 285 -2.70 -23.49 6.08
CA ARG A 285 -2.74 -22.71 7.33
C ARG A 285 -3.28 -21.31 7.09
N MET A 286 -2.89 -20.65 5.99
CA MET A 286 -3.41 -19.32 5.64
C MET A 286 -4.90 -19.37 5.31
N ALA A 287 -5.33 -20.30 4.46
CA ALA A 287 -6.72 -20.46 4.08
C ALA A 287 -7.63 -20.77 5.28
N ALA A 288 -7.13 -21.54 6.25
CA ALA A 288 -7.86 -21.87 7.48
C ALA A 288 -8.14 -20.64 8.37
N GLN A 289 -7.37 -19.54 8.25
CA GLN A 289 -7.60 -18.32 9.04
C GLN A 289 -8.83 -17.55 8.57
N LYS A 290 -9.30 -17.76 7.34
CA LYS A 290 -10.44 -17.02 6.76
C LYS A 290 -10.30 -15.51 6.95
N LEU A 291 -9.11 -14.99 6.64
CA LEU A 291 -8.78 -13.58 6.84
C LEU A 291 -9.74 -12.68 6.03
N SER A 292 -10.17 -11.59 6.66
CA SER A 292 -11.00 -10.59 5.99
C SER A 292 -10.17 -9.73 5.04
N GLY A 293 -10.78 -9.24 3.94
CA GLY A 293 -10.15 -8.24 3.07
C GLY A 293 -9.24 -8.80 1.99
N TYR A 294 -9.48 -10.04 1.51
CA TYR A 294 -8.71 -10.64 0.41
C TYR A 294 -7.19 -10.65 0.66
N GLN A 295 -6.79 -11.01 1.87
CA GLN A 295 -5.39 -11.11 2.25
C GLN A 295 -4.75 -12.33 1.61
N PHE A 296 -3.69 -12.13 0.83
CA PHE A 296 -2.88 -13.18 0.23
C PHE A 296 -1.40 -12.83 0.36
N ALA A 297 -0.54 -13.79 0.10
CA ALA A 297 0.89 -13.56 0.05
C ALA A 297 1.51 -14.28 -1.13
N THR A 298 2.64 -13.75 -1.59
CA THR A 298 3.58 -14.44 -2.47
C THR A 298 4.69 -15.04 -1.64
N CYS A 299 5.32 -16.12 -2.11
CA CYS A 299 6.47 -16.71 -1.42
C CYS A 299 7.33 -17.53 -2.39
N CYS A 300 8.63 -17.48 -2.21
CA CYS A 300 9.56 -18.43 -2.78
C CYS A 300 10.36 -19.09 -1.66
N TYR A 301 10.26 -20.40 -1.52
CA TYR A 301 11.02 -21.20 -0.56
C TYR A 301 12.01 -22.11 -1.25
N CYS A 302 13.21 -22.13 -0.70
CA CYS A 302 14.35 -22.90 -1.19
C CYS A 302 14.93 -23.80 -0.08
N LEU A 303 15.34 -24.99 -0.44
CA LEU A 303 16.06 -25.93 0.41
C LEU A 303 17.40 -26.27 -0.25
N LEU A 304 18.48 -25.86 0.38
CA LEU A 304 19.86 -26.14 -0.08
C LEU A 304 20.47 -27.23 0.75
N ASN A 305 21.04 -28.24 0.08
CA ASN A 305 21.99 -29.16 0.70
C ASN A 305 23.42 -28.63 0.46
N VAL A 306 24.09 -28.18 1.50
CA VAL A 306 25.41 -27.55 1.40
C VAL A 306 26.54 -28.52 1.05
N LYS A 307 26.34 -29.83 1.24
CA LYS A 307 27.36 -30.86 0.91
C LYS A 307 27.28 -31.27 -0.55
N THR A 308 26.07 -31.41 -1.08
CA THR A 308 25.87 -31.81 -2.48
C THR A 308 25.67 -30.60 -3.39
N LEU A 309 25.45 -29.42 -2.85
CA LEU A 309 25.07 -28.17 -3.55
C LEU A 309 23.81 -28.35 -4.41
N GLN A 310 22.94 -29.30 -4.02
CA GLN A 310 21.61 -29.43 -4.63
C GLN A 310 20.67 -28.39 -3.99
N LEU A 311 20.04 -27.59 -4.84
CA LEU A 311 19.02 -26.64 -4.48
C LEU A 311 17.67 -27.12 -4.99
N THR A 312 16.71 -27.33 -4.09
CA THR A 312 15.31 -27.56 -4.45
C THR A 312 14.50 -26.32 -4.06
N TYR A 313 13.61 -25.88 -4.94
CA TYR A 313 12.79 -24.69 -4.71
C TYR A 313 11.35 -24.89 -5.16
N ALA A 314 10.44 -24.15 -4.53
CA ALA A 314 9.04 -24.01 -4.90
C ALA A 314 8.62 -22.54 -4.74
N ARG A 315 7.61 -22.14 -5.51
CA ARG A 315 7.16 -20.75 -5.59
C ARG A 315 5.64 -20.66 -5.48
N ALA A 316 5.16 -19.61 -4.83
CA ALA A 316 3.76 -19.27 -4.72
C ALA A 316 3.55 -17.81 -5.19
N GLY A 317 3.40 -17.60 -6.51
CA GLY A 317 3.14 -16.28 -7.08
C GLY A 317 4.27 -15.25 -6.98
N HIS A 318 5.36 -15.51 -6.30
CA HIS A 318 6.49 -14.61 -6.05
C HIS A 318 7.32 -14.36 -7.33
N PRO A 319 8.11 -13.29 -7.47
CA PRO A 319 9.09 -13.15 -8.56
C PRO A 319 9.98 -14.38 -8.71
N TYR A 320 10.40 -14.68 -9.93
CA TYR A 320 11.25 -15.85 -10.17
C TYR A 320 12.63 -15.67 -9.57
N PRO A 321 13.16 -16.66 -8.83
CA PRO A 321 14.58 -16.63 -8.42
C PRO A 321 15.50 -16.47 -9.63
N VAL A 322 16.58 -15.72 -9.47
CA VAL A 322 17.59 -15.53 -10.50
C VAL A 322 18.84 -16.34 -10.17
N LEU A 323 19.20 -17.23 -11.05
CA LEU A 323 20.47 -17.95 -11.02
C LEU A 323 21.50 -17.20 -11.86
N ILE A 324 22.64 -16.87 -11.25
CA ILE A 324 23.75 -16.18 -11.88
C ILE A 324 24.95 -17.12 -11.88
N ARG A 325 25.34 -17.62 -13.06
CA ARG A 325 26.56 -18.41 -13.22
C ARG A 325 27.70 -17.52 -13.70
N PRO A 326 28.94 -17.80 -13.28
CA PRO A 326 30.09 -17.02 -13.70
C PRO A 326 30.18 -16.88 -15.23
N LYS A 327 30.35 -15.67 -15.71
CA LYS A 327 30.55 -15.33 -17.14
C LYS A 327 29.40 -15.73 -18.07
N THR A 328 28.22 -16.04 -17.55
CA THR A 328 27.02 -16.30 -18.35
C THR A 328 25.96 -15.21 -18.16
N GLN A 329 24.92 -15.24 -18.97
CA GLN A 329 23.72 -14.44 -18.72
C GLN A 329 22.96 -15.03 -17.51
N PRO A 330 22.38 -14.18 -16.67
CA PRO A 330 21.51 -14.64 -15.59
C PRO A 330 20.29 -15.40 -16.15
N GLU A 331 19.74 -16.30 -15.35
CA GLU A 331 18.60 -17.15 -15.73
C GLU A 331 17.50 -17.02 -14.67
N GLN A 332 16.26 -16.78 -15.09
CA GLN A 332 15.11 -16.90 -14.20
C GLN A 332 14.75 -18.38 -14.01
N LEU A 333 14.62 -18.80 -12.77
CA LEU A 333 14.23 -20.15 -12.42
C LEU A 333 12.71 -20.28 -12.44
N GLU A 334 12.15 -20.41 -13.62
CA GLU A 334 10.70 -20.47 -13.83
C GLU A 334 10.10 -21.73 -13.23
N ILE A 335 9.04 -21.55 -12.42
CA ILE A 335 8.23 -22.63 -11.87
C ILE A 335 6.81 -22.11 -11.58
N ARG A 336 5.82 -22.97 -11.73
CA ARG A 336 4.41 -22.61 -11.46
C ARG A 336 4.10 -22.72 -9.99
N GLY A 337 3.18 -21.86 -9.52
CA GLY A 337 2.66 -21.91 -8.15
C GLY A 337 1.64 -20.80 -7.92
N SER A 338 0.49 -21.18 -7.37
CA SER A 338 -0.61 -20.27 -7.03
C SER A 338 -0.25 -19.39 -5.83
N LEU A 339 -0.86 -18.21 -5.73
CA LEU A 339 -0.77 -17.33 -4.56
C LEU A 339 -1.20 -18.07 -3.29
N LEU A 340 -0.58 -17.74 -2.16
CA LEU A 340 -0.94 -18.29 -0.84
C LEU A 340 -2.20 -17.61 -0.31
N GLY A 341 -3.10 -18.41 0.26
CA GLY A 341 -4.32 -17.93 0.92
C GLY A 341 -5.51 -17.66 -0.01
N VAL A 342 -5.34 -17.77 -1.35
CA VAL A 342 -6.41 -17.53 -2.33
C VAL A 342 -7.26 -18.78 -2.57
N PHE A 343 -6.63 -19.93 -2.73
CA PHE A 343 -7.30 -21.20 -3.00
C PHE A 343 -7.06 -22.18 -1.85
N GLU A 344 -8.14 -22.74 -1.27
CA GLU A 344 -8.00 -23.69 -0.15
C GLU A 344 -7.20 -24.94 -0.56
N GLN A 345 -7.38 -25.40 -1.80
CA GLN A 345 -6.64 -26.53 -2.36
C GLN A 345 -5.78 -26.01 -3.51
N ALA A 346 -4.51 -25.79 -3.23
CA ALA A 346 -3.51 -25.45 -4.23
C ALA A 346 -2.36 -26.46 -4.15
N ASP A 347 -1.92 -26.93 -5.30
CA ASP A 347 -0.72 -27.74 -5.44
C ASP A 347 0.43 -26.86 -5.91
N TYR A 348 1.63 -27.19 -5.43
CA TYR A 348 2.85 -26.47 -5.73
C TYR A 348 3.86 -27.41 -6.34
N ASP A 349 4.40 -27.02 -7.48
CA ASP A 349 5.50 -27.71 -8.11
C ASP A 349 6.81 -27.39 -7.37
N GLN A 350 7.75 -28.32 -7.42
CA GLN A 350 9.12 -28.07 -7.00
C GLN A 350 10.10 -28.53 -8.08
N ARG A 351 11.26 -27.88 -8.13
CA ARG A 351 12.34 -28.21 -9.05
C ARG A 351 13.67 -28.27 -8.30
N THR A 352 14.51 -29.23 -8.66
CA THR A 352 15.85 -29.35 -8.12
C THR A 352 16.86 -28.99 -9.21
N ILE A 353 17.85 -28.19 -8.85
CA ILE A 353 18.99 -27.83 -9.70
C ILE A 353 20.30 -28.13 -8.96
N GLN A 354 21.36 -28.35 -9.73
CA GLN A 354 22.71 -28.46 -9.21
C GLN A 354 23.41 -27.11 -9.27
N LEU A 355 23.84 -26.61 -8.12
CA LEU A 355 24.71 -25.44 -8.03
C LEU A 355 26.17 -25.86 -8.12
N HIS A 356 27.03 -24.95 -8.59
CA HIS A 356 28.46 -25.12 -8.71
C HIS A 356 29.19 -23.95 -8.07
N ARG A 357 30.46 -24.11 -7.83
CA ARG A 357 31.30 -23.03 -7.27
C ARG A 357 31.25 -21.75 -8.12
N GLY A 358 31.01 -20.63 -7.48
CA GLY A 358 30.83 -19.32 -8.10
C GLY A 358 29.40 -19.03 -8.57
N ASP A 359 28.48 -20.00 -8.50
CA ASP A 359 27.08 -19.73 -8.78
C ASP A 359 26.48 -18.85 -7.67
N LYS A 360 25.61 -17.93 -8.06
CA LYS A 360 24.81 -17.11 -7.13
C LYS A 360 23.33 -17.34 -7.38
N LEU A 361 22.55 -17.32 -6.32
CA LEU A 361 21.08 -17.31 -6.35
C LEU A 361 20.57 -16.05 -5.71
N LEU A 362 19.60 -15.40 -6.33
CA LEU A 362 18.96 -14.21 -5.84
C LEU A 362 17.45 -14.42 -5.74
N LEU A 363 16.88 -14.22 -4.52
CA LEU A 363 15.46 -13.99 -4.31
C LEU A 363 15.26 -12.49 -4.11
N TYR A 364 14.15 -11.94 -4.61
CA TYR A 364 13.87 -10.51 -4.51
C TYR A 364 12.36 -10.25 -4.52
N SER A 365 11.91 -9.20 -3.82
CA SER A 365 10.52 -8.74 -3.85
C SER A 365 10.25 -7.86 -5.08
N ASP A 366 9.00 -7.59 -5.38
CA ASP A 366 8.59 -6.83 -6.57
C ASP A 366 9.09 -5.38 -6.55
N GLY A 367 9.32 -4.77 -5.38
CA GLY A 367 9.99 -3.47 -5.28
C GLY A 367 11.40 -3.41 -5.88
N VAL A 368 12.02 -4.57 -6.13
CA VAL A 368 13.34 -4.69 -6.79
C VAL A 368 13.22 -5.02 -8.28
N GLU A 369 12.04 -5.42 -8.74
CA GLU A 369 11.85 -6.02 -10.06
C GLU A 369 12.40 -5.15 -11.20
N SER A 370 12.13 -3.85 -11.17
CA SER A 370 12.61 -2.89 -12.17
C SER A 370 14.13 -2.79 -12.27
N PHE A 371 14.85 -3.08 -11.17
CA PHE A 371 16.31 -3.11 -11.16
C PHE A 371 16.85 -4.42 -11.74
N VAL A 372 16.21 -5.54 -11.45
CA VAL A 372 16.62 -6.86 -11.96
C VAL A 372 16.35 -6.98 -13.46
N GLY A 373 15.18 -6.52 -13.91
CA GLY A 373 14.80 -6.59 -15.32
C GLY A 373 13.38 -6.12 -15.58
N GLY A 374 12.90 -6.40 -16.77
CA GLY A 374 11.53 -6.05 -17.18
C GLY A 374 11.07 -6.88 -18.37
N PHE A 375 9.77 -6.83 -18.64
CA PHE A 375 9.16 -7.46 -19.81
C PHE A 375 9.04 -6.46 -20.96
N ASP A 376 9.54 -6.85 -22.12
CA ASP A 376 9.22 -6.21 -23.40
C ASP A 376 8.13 -7.02 -24.10
N ASN A 377 7.14 -6.33 -24.67
CA ASN A 377 6.01 -6.98 -25.37
C ASN A 377 6.44 -7.83 -26.57
N LEU A 378 7.63 -7.64 -27.12
CA LEU A 378 8.16 -8.33 -28.28
C LEU A 378 9.28 -9.32 -27.94
N ALA A 379 10.11 -9.02 -26.93
CA ALA A 379 11.32 -9.77 -26.63
C ALA A 379 11.20 -10.66 -25.37
N GLY A 380 10.11 -10.55 -24.60
CA GLY A 380 9.95 -11.26 -23.33
C GLY A 380 10.71 -10.58 -22.19
N PHE A 381 11.07 -11.35 -21.16
CA PHE A 381 11.84 -10.83 -20.03
C PHE A 381 13.31 -10.58 -20.43
N HIS A 382 13.83 -9.42 -20.03
CA HIS A 382 15.24 -9.06 -20.19
C HIS A 382 15.82 -8.53 -18.90
N PHE A 383 17.05 -8.89 -18.59
CA PHE A 383 17.76 -8.34 -17.42
C PHE A 383 18.19 -6.90 -17.67
N ALA A 384 18.06 -6.06 -16.68
CA ALA A 384 18.48 -4.67 -16.75
C ALA A 384 20.02 -4.57 -16.95
N GLU A 385 20.45 -3.59 -17.74
CA GLU A 385 21.88 -3.38 -18.02
C GLU A 385 22.68 -3.15 -16.73
N GLU A 386 22.09 -2.47 -15.79
CA GLU A 386 22.68 -2.14 -14.49
C GLU A 386 22.86 -3.38 -13.60
N PHE A 387 21.87 -4.25 -13.57
CA PHE A 387 21.98 -5.55 -12.91
C PHE A 387 23.11 -6.38 -13.56
N CYS A 388 23.16 -6.41 -14.89
CA CYS A 388 24.21 -7.11 -15.62
C CYS A 388 25.63 -6.57 -15.38
N ARG A 389 25.79 -5.29 -15.00
CA ARG A 389 27.10 -4.72 -14.65
C ARG A 389 27.65 -5.21 -13.32
N ILE A 390 26.79 -5.49 -12.35
CA ILE A 390 27.20 -5.89 -10.99
C ILE A 390 27.08 -7.39 -10.73
N LYS A 391 26.44 -8.15 -11.60
CA LYS A 391 26.15 -9.59 -11.41
C LYS A 391 27.40 -10.47 -11.16
N ASP A 392 28.54 -10.06 -11.69
CA ASP A 392 29.80 -10.82 -11.57
C ASP A 392 30.60 -10.47 -10.30
N LEU A 393 30.19 -9.46 -9.53
CA LEU A 393 30.79 -9.11 -8.24
C LEU A 393 30.49 -10.19 -7.18
N PRO A 394 31.32 -10.36 -6.14
CA PRO A 394 30.97 -11.13 -4.96
C PRO A 394 29.61 -10.70 -4.39
N ILE A 395 28.86 -11.64 -3.82
CA ILE A 395 27.47 -11.38 -3.41
C ILE A 395 27.32 -10.20 -2.45
N ILE A 396 28.27 -10.02 -1.53
CA ILE A 396 28.27 -8.90 -0.59
C ILE A 396 28.44 -7.58 -1.34
N GLU A 397 29.45 -7.49 -2.21
CA GLU A 397 29.72 -6.27 -2.99
C GLU A 397 28.57 -5.95 -3.95
N MET A 398 27.94 -6.97 -4.54
CA MET A 398 26.78 -6.78 -5.39
C MET A 398 25.61 -6.17 -4.60
N MET A 399 25.35 -6.65 -3.38
CA MET A 399 24.29 -6.11 -2.52
C MET A 399 24.63 -4.69 -2.03
N ASP A 400 25.90 -4.41 -1.69
CA ASP A 400 26.34 -3.09 -1.27
C ASP A 400 26.17 -2.06 -2.39
N GLN A 401 26.53 -2.40 -3.63
CA GLN A 401 26.35 -1.52 -4.79
C GLN A 401 24.86 -1.27 -5.08
N PHE A 402 24.03 -2.29 -4.98
CA PHE A 402 22.59 -2.11 -5.10
C PHE A 402 22.06 -1.16 -4.02
N ASN A 403 22.39 -1.39 -2.75
CA ASN A 403 21.94 -0.57 -1.63
C ASN A 403 22.39 0.90 -1.79
N ALA A 404 23.64 1.13 -2.17
CA ALA A 404 24.16 2.48 -2.44
C ALA A 404 23.35 3.20 -3.54
N ARG A 405 22.91 2.46 -4.55
CA ARG A 405 22.10 2.99 -5.65
C ARG A 405 20.68 3.35 -5.21
N VAL A 406 20.00 2.48 -4.46
CA VAL A 406 18.69 2.76 -3.88
C VAL A 406 18.72 4.05 -3.06
N GLN A 407 19.77 4.24 -2.25
CA GLN A 407 19.92 5.43 -1.44
C GLN A 407 20.20 6.72 -2.26
N THR A 408 20.76 6.59 -3.46
CA THR A 408 21.05 7.76 -4.32
C THR A 408 19.89 8.14 -5.23
N GLN A 409 18.98 7.22 -5.54
CA GLN A 409 17.78 7.53 -6.27
C GLN A 409 16.82 8.28 -5.33
N LYS A 410 16.60 9.58 -5.59
CA LYS A 410 15.56 10.40 -4.94
C LYS A 410 14.20 9.97 -5.47
N VAL A 411 13.75 8.79 -5.09
CA VAL A 411 12.39 8.36 -5.37
C VAL A 411 11.47 9.02 -4.34
N THR A 412 10.36 9.57 -4.78
CA THR A 412 9.37 10.15 -3.86
C THR A 412 8.81 9.03 -2.98
N PRO A 413 8.63 9.22 -1.67
CA PRO A 413 8.18 8.16 -0.76
C PRO A 413 6.86 7.45 -1.14
N ALA A 414 6.08 8.03 -2.04
CA ALA A 414 4.81 7.50 -2.52
C ALA A 414 4.93 6.49 -3.68
N GLU A 415 6.14 6.26 -4.21
CA GLU A 415 6.41 5.39 -5.37
C GLU A 415 7.34 4.23 -5.02
N VAL A 416 7.73 4.10 -3.75
CA VAL A 416 8.64 3.05 -3.29
C VAL A 416 7.84 1.94 -2.64
N ASP A 417 7.97 0.73 -3.15
CA ASP A 417 7.53 -0.49 -2.50
C ASP A 417 8.62 -1.03 -1.56
N ASP A 418 8.28 -2.01 -0.75
CA ASP A 418 9.24 -2.70 0.10
C ASP A 418 10.35 -3.34 -0.74
N ILE A 419 11.60 -3.15 -0.35
CA ILE A 419 12.77 -3.66 -1.05
C ILE A 419 13.42 -4.75 -0.21
N THR A 420 13.29 -5.99 -0.65
CA THR A 420 13.93 -7.12 0.00
C THR A 420 14.68 -7.99 -1.00
N MET A 421 15.90 -8.34 -0.66
CA MET A 421 16.75 -9.25 -1.43
C MET A 421 17.42 -10.26 -0.52
N VAL A 422 17.44 -11.51 -0.95
CA VAL A 422 18.19 -12.60 -0.31
C VAL A 422 19.13 -13.21 -1.34
N GLY A 423 20.41 -13.07 -1.13
CA GLY A 423 21.47 -13.56 -2.03
C GLY A 423 22.29 -14.66 -1.38
N LEU A 424 22.60 -15.68 -2.17
CA LEU A 424 23.49 -16.79 -1.88
C LEU A 424 24.60 -16.82 -2.91
N GLU A 425 25.84 -17.06 -2.50
CA GLU A 425 26.96 -17.40 -3.36
C GLU A 425 27.63 -18.70 -2.91
N VAL A 426 27.91 -19.60 -3.85
CA VAL A 426 28.68 -20.85 -3.62
C VAL A 426 30.16 -20.53 -3.71
N LEU A 427 30.92 -20.81 -2.65
CA LEU A 427 32.35 -20.47 -2.51
C LEU A 427 33.29 -21.53 -3.14
#